data_f828f35f6e9248aa6e7a652e9a4fe13d
#
_entry.id   f828f35f6e9248aa6e7a652e9a4fe13d
#
_cell.length_a   1.000
_cell.length_b   1.000
_cell.length_c   1.000
_cell.angle_alpha   90.00
_cell.angle_beta   90.00
_cell.angle_gamma   90.00
#
_symmetry.space_group_name_H-M   'P 1'
#
loop_
_entity.id
_entity.type
_entity.pdbx_description
1 polymer ?
#
loop_
_entity_poly.entity_id
_entity_poly.type
_entity_poly.pdbx_seq_one_letter_code
_entity_poly.pdbx_strand_id
1 'polypeptide(L)'
;MNRSMNQVLARHFTAVNASLGRSKCRVLRAWGPNQLDSEWPKARNHPDLDLTLVAHGATFNGNRIDDGTRLLLKHLDPGEGTALDLGCGNGVIAAVLARRGLETTAIDVSWSAVAATRATAQANGLDIDVRWADGLSGFPDHSFDVITTNPPFHQGHAKESEPTLRMFDEAARVLRPGGQLWCVFNSHLPWRRELAARVGRTRVVAQDRNYQLTFTHL
;
A
#
# COMPACT_ATOMS: atom_id res chain seq x y z
N MET A 1 -20.38 -13.89 17.08
CA MET A 1 -18.93 -13.79 17.38
C MET A 1 -18.28 -15.11 17.01
N ASN A 2 -17.29 -15.07 16.13
CA ASN A 2 -16.68 -16.29 15.59
C ASN A 2 -15.65 -16.88 16.62
N ARG A 3 -15.81 -18.15 17.00
CA ARG A 3 -14.86 -18.86 17.90
C ARG A 3 -13.53 -19.17 17.20
N SER A 4 -13.43 -19.02 15.89
CA SER A 4 -12.23 -19.39 15.12
C SER A 4 -10.98 -18.61 15.51
N MET A 5 -11.08 -17.34 15.89
CA MET A 5 -9.92 -16.54 16.30
C MET A 5 -9.27 -17.05 17.60
N ASN A 6 -10.06 -17.55 18.56
CA ASN A 6 -9.50 -18.18 19.76
C ASN A 6 -8.70 -19.44 19.38
N GLN A 7 -9.21 -20.23 18.44
CA GLN A 7 -8.54 -21.45 17.98
C GLN A 7 -7.25 -21.12 17.21
N VAL A 8 -7.24 -20.06 16.40
CA VAL A 8 -6.03 -19.59 15.72
C VAL A 8 -5.00 -19.17 16.75
N LEU A 9 -5.37 -18.32 17.71
CA LEU A 9 -4.44 -17.89 18.78
C LEU A 9 -3.94 -19.07 19.61
N ALA A 10 -4.79 -20.04 19.95
CA ALA A 10 -4.40 -21.22 20.73
C ALA A 10 -3.38 -22.14 20.02
N ARG A 11 -3.18 -22.01 18.72
CA ARG A 11 -2.10 -22.69 18.00
C ARG A 11 -0.72 -22.05 18.22
N HIS A 12 -0.73 -20.75 18.52
CA HIS A 12 0.48 -19.93 18.58
C HIS A 12 0.85 -19.48 20.00
N PHE A 13 -0.06 -19.65 20.96
CA PHE A 13 0.12 -19.24 22.35
C PHE A 13 -0.33 -20.32 23.31
N THR A 14 0.39 -20.45 24.43
CA THR A 14 0.08 -21.43 25.47
C THR A 14 -1.22 -21.12 26.21
N ALA A 15 -1.57 -19.85 26.30
CA ALA A 15 -2.80 -19.42 26.95
C ALA A 15 -3.54 -18.36 26.14
N VAL A 16 -4.85 -18.55 25.98
CA VAL A 16 -5.74 -17.64 25.28
C VAL A 16 -7.00 -17.43 26.11
N ASN A 17 -7.36 -16.19 26.37
CA ASN A 17 -8.56 -15.81 27.08
C ASN A 17 -9.35 -14.74 26.29
N ALA A 18 -10.62 -14.63 26.56
CA ALA A 18 -11.50 -13.66 25.94
C ALA A 18 -12.27 -12.89 27.02
N SER A 19 -12.36 -11.57 26.88
CA SER A 19 -13.23 -10.75 27.72
C SER A 19 -14.71 -11.10 27.50
N LEU A 20 -15.56 -10.66 28.40
CA LEU A 20 -17.00 -10.58 28.13
C LEU A 20 -17.26 -9.70 26.91
N GLY A 21 -18.27 -10.05 26.11
CA GLY A 21 -18.64 -9.27 24.93
C GLY A 21 -19.30 -7.95 25.31
N ARG A 22 -18.91 -6.86 24.67
CA ARG A 22 -19.56 -5.55 24.75
C ARG A 22 -19.74 -4.98 23.34
N SER A 23 -20.93 -4.51 22.99
CA SER A 23 -21.24 -3.93 21.67
C SER A 23 -20.79 -4.81 20.50
N LYS A 24 -21.06 -6.12 20.57
CA LYS A 24 -20.63 -7.15 19.60
C LYS A 24 -19.10 -7.33 19.47
N CYS A 25 -18.31 -6.66 20.32
CA CYS A 25 -16.83 -6.78 20.36
C CYS A 25 -16.40 -7.48 21.64
N ARG A 26 -15.21 -8.10 21.59
CA ARG A 26 -14.50 -8.63 22.75
C ARG A 26 -13.00 -8.51 22.56
N VAL A 27 -12.28 -8.40 23.64
CA VAL A 27 -10.81 -8.41 23.63
C VAL A 27 -10.33 -9.85 23.78
N LEU A 28 -9.47 -10.31 22.89
CA LEU A 28 -8.73 -11.55 23.04
C LEU A 28 -7.37 -11.23 23.66
N ARG A 29 -6.99 -12.00 24.67
CA ARG A 29 -5.70 -11.93 25.32
C ARG A 29 -4.98 -13.25 25.09
N ALA A 30 -3.74 -13.18 24.61
CA ALA A 30 -2.88 -14.35 24.40
C ALA A 30 -1.50 -14.07 24.99
N TRP A 31 -0.91 -15.08 25.64
CA TRP A 31 0.42 -14.99 26.21
C TRP A 31 1.11 -16.36 26.21
N GLY A 32 2.43 -16.35 26.45
CA GLY A 32 3.26 -17.54 26.30
C GLY A 32 3.33 -17.97 24.84
N PRO A 33 4.02 -17.20 23.96
CA PRO A 33 4.12 -17.60 22.57
C PRO A 33 4.81 -18.96 22.45
N ASN A 34 4.25 -19.85 21.63
CA ASN A 34 4.89 -21.11 21.28
C ASN A 34 6.04 -20.83 20.33
N GLN A 35 7.15 -21.52 20.47
CA GLN A 35 8.17 -21.56 19.43
C GLN A 35 7.62 -22.36 18.24
N LEU A 36 7.22 -21.67 17.22
CA LEU A 36 6.83 -22.25 15.94
C LEU A 36 7.79 -21.75 14.89
N ASP A 37 8.21 -22.63 14.00
CA ASP A 37 8.94 -22.21 12.82
C ASP A 37 8.04 -21.31 11.99
N SER A 38 8.48 -20.09 11.77
CA SER A 38 7.73 -19.14 10.96
C SER A 38 7.87 -19.50 9.48
N GLU A 39 6.76 -19.71 8.82
CA GLU A 39 6.75 -19.83 7.35
C GLU A 39 7.05 -18.49 6.63
N TRP A 40 7.14 -17.40 7.39
CA TRP A 40 7.36 -16.04 6.87
C TRP A 40 8.76 -15.53 7.22
N PRO A 41 9.37 -14.68 6.38
CA PRO A 41 8.83 -14.15 5.10
C PRO A 41 8.79 -15.21 3.99
N LYS A 42 7.87 -15.04 3.02
CA LYS A 42 7.77 -15.89 1.82
C LYS A 42 8.18 -15.09 0.58
N ALA A 43 9.07 -15.64 -0.22
CA ALA A 43 9.48 -15.09 -1.50
C ALA A 43 8.70 -15.71 -2.66
N ARG A 44 8.49 -14.94 -3.73
CA ARG A 44 7.94 -15.41 -5.00
C ARG A 44 8.55 -14.64 -6.16
N ASN A 45 9.01 -15.39 -7.16
CA ASN A 45 9.48 -14.79 -8.41
C ASN A 45 8.29 -14.42 -9.31
N HIS A 46 8.35 -13.24 -9.93
CA HIS A 46 7.44 -12.72 -10.93
C HIS A 46 8.21 -12.43 -12.22
N PRO A 47 8.34 -13.44 -13.11
CA PRO A 47 9.18 -13.34 -14.33
C PRO A 47 8.70 -12.24 -15.28
N ASP A 48 7.39 -11.94 -15.27
CA ASP A 48 6.78 -10.89 -16.08
C ASP A 48 7.26 -9.48 -15.72
N LEU A 49 7.77 -9.30 -14.51
CA LEU A 49 8.37 -8.03 -14.04
C LEU A 49 9.87 -8.17 -13.76
N ASP A 50 10.43 -9.36 -13.90
CA ASP A 50 11.80 -9.71 -13.50
C ASP A 50 12.08 -9.33 -12.02
N LEU A 51 11.12 -9.58 -11.12
CA LEU A 51 11.18 -9.25 -9.70
C LEU A 51 10.90 -10.46 -8.81
N THR A 52 11.62 -10.52 -7.70
CA THR A 52 11.30 -11.39 -6.57
C THR A 52 10.61 -10.58 -5.48
N LEU A 53 9.33 -10.85 -5.22
CA LEU A 53 8.58 -10.21 -4.14
C LEU A 53 8.69 -11.04 -2.87
N VAL A 54 9.01 -10.37 -1.78
CA VAL A 54 9.09 -10.95 -0.43
C VAL A 54 8.00 -10.35 0.44
N ALA A 55 7.24 -11.18 1.14
CA ALA A 55 6.17 -10.70 2.01
C ALA A 55 6.21 -11.37 3.37
N HIS A 56 5.80 -10.64 4.38
CA HIS A 56 5.49 -11.13 5.71
C HIS A 56 4.01 -11.51 5.82
N GLY A 57 3.66 -12.24 6.88
CA GLY A 57 2.27 -12.46 7.25
C GLY A 57 1.53 -11.17 7.45
N ALA A 58 0.42 -10.81 7.21
CA ALA A 58 -0.28 -9.53 7.32
C ALA A 58 0.10 -8.45 6.29
N THR A 59 0.99 -8.74 5.34
CA THR A 59 1.19 -7.87 4.17
C THR A 59 0.01 -8.04 3.21
N PHE A 60 -0.55 -6.92 2.71
CA PHE A 60 -1.63 -6.96 1.72
C PHE A 60 -1.25 -7.83 0.52
N ASN A 61 -2.12 -8.74 0.14
CA ASN A 61 -1.96 -9.72 -0.94
C ASN A 61 -0.71 -10.64 -0.84
N GLY A 62 0.01 -10.59 0.30
CA GLY A 62 1.24 -11.36 0.50
C GLY A 62 2.29 -11.09 -0.58
N ASN A 63 2.91 -12.13 -1.13
CA ASN A 63 3.90 -12.01 -2.21
C ASN A 63 3.29 -12.10 -3.62
N ARG A 64 2.01 -11.77 -3.77
CA ARG A 64 1.29 -11.70 -5.05
C ARG A 64 1.07 -10.25 -5.45
N ILE A 65 0.77 -10.05 -6.72
CA ILE A 65 0.39 -8.74 -7.26
C ILE A 65 -1.12 -8.76 -7.49
N ASP A 66 -1.85 -7.81 -6.90
CA ASP A 66 -3.28 -7.67 -7.12
C ASP A 66 -3.60 -7.06 -8.50
N ASP A 67 -4.85 -7.23 -8.94
CA ASP A 67 -5.25 -6.83 -10.28
C ASP A 67 -5.20 -5.30 -10.47
N GLY A 68 -5.51 -4.52 -9.43
CA GLY A 68 -5.40 -3.06 -9.46
C GLY A 68 -3.96 -2.60 -9.65
N THR A 69 -3.03 -3.17 -8.89
CA THR A 69 -1.59 -2.93 -9.05
C THR A 69 -1.10 -3.37 -10.43
N ARG A 70 -1.56 -4.50 -10.95
CA ARG A 70 -1.22 -4.92 -12.33
C ARG A 70 -1.71 -3.92 -13.37
N LEU A 71 -2.93 -3.41 -13.22
CA LEU A 71 -3.47 -2.38 -14.09
C LEU A 71 -2.61 -1.11 -14.07
N LEU A 72 -2.20 -0.68 -12.87
CA LEU A 72 -1.31 0.47 -12.69
C LEU A 72 0.03 0.23 -13.39
N LEU A 73 0.73 -0.86 -13.08
CA LEU A 73 2.07 -1.15 -13.61
C LEU A 73 2.10 -1.27 -15.15
N LYS A 74 1.02 -1.78 -15.73
CA LYS A 74 0.87 -1.92 -17.20
C LYS A 74 0.86 -0.57 -17.91
N HIS A 75 0.34 0.47 -17.28
CA HIS A 75 0.13 1.78 -17.89
C HIS A 75 0.99 2.89 -17.28
N LEU A 76 1.75 2.57 -16.23
CA LEU A 76 2.60 3.51 -15.53
C LEU A 76 3.71 4.03 -16.45
N ASP A 77 3.74 5.33 -16.66
CA ASP A 77 4.81 6.06 -17.35
C ASP A 77 5.25 7.22 -16.44
N PRO A 78 6.17 6.94 -15.50
CA PRO A 78 6.48 7.88 -14.42
C PRO A 78 7.44 9.01 -14.84
N GLY A 79 8.09 8.92 -16.01
CA GLY A 79 9.18 9.82 -16.35
C GLY A 79 10.44 9.56 -15.52
N GLU A 80 11.12 10.62 -15.13
CA GLU A 80 12.38 10.60 -14.36
C GLU A 80 12.23 11.39 -13.06
N GLY A 81 13.22 11.30 -12.16
CA GLY A 81 13.32 12.09 -10.94
C GLY A 81 13.00 11.31 -9.67
N THR A 82 12.36 11.97 -8.71
CA THR A 82 12.04 11.42 -7.40
C THR A 82 10.63 10.84 -7.38
N ALA A 83 10.47 9.62 -6.88
CA ALA A 83 9.19 8.91 -6.83
C ALA A 83 8.81 8.50 -5.40
N LEU A 84 7.52 8.52 -5.11
CA LEU A 84 6.95 8.01 -3.87
C LEU A 84 5.92 6.90 -4.18
N ASP A 85 6.11 5.74 -3.56
CA ASP A 85 5.08 4.68 -3.47
C ASP A 85 4.34 4.82 -2.14
N LEU A 86 3.13 5.35 -2.19
CA LEU A 86 2.29 5.65 -1.03
C LEU A 86 1.36 4.47 -0.72
N GLY A 87 1.59 3.80 0.40
CA GLY A 87 0.95 2.53 0.75
C GLY A 87 1.63 1.36 0.04
N CYS A 88 2.94 1.20 0.25
CA CYS A 88 3.80 0.35 -0.59
C CYS A 88 3.54 -1.17 -0.48
N GLY A 89 2.86 -1.65 0.56
CA GLY A 89 2.49 -3.05 0.70
C GLY A 89 3.69 -4.02 0.65
N ASN A 90 3.77 -4.82 -0.41
CA ASN A 90 4.90 -5.74 -0.65
C ASN A 90 6.04 -5.12 -1.48
N GLY A 91 5.94 -3.83 -1.82
CA GLY A 91 6.98 -3.07 -2.49
C GLY A 91 7.06 -3.28 -4.00
N VAL A 92 6.08 -3.89 -4.65
CA VAL A 92 6.15 -4.16 -6.08
C VAL A 92 6.19 -2.88 -6.92
N ILE A 93 5.39 -1.86 -6.57
CA ILE A 93 5.38 -0.59 -7.32
C ILE A 93 6.69 0.14 -7.09
N ALA A 94 7.14 0.26 -5.84
CA ALA A 94 8.43 0.85 -5.49
C ALA A 94 9.59 0.17 -6.22
N ALA A 95 9.61 -1.17 -6.27
CA ALA A 95 10.64 -1.93 -6.98
C ALA A 95 10.65 -1.66 -8.50
N VAL A 96 9.46 -1.51 -9.12
CA VAL A 96 9.36 -1.14 -10.55
C VAL A 96 9.85 0.29 -10.80
N LEU A 97 9.51 1.24 -9.93
CA LEU A 97 9.98 2.63 -10.03
C LEU A 97 11.51 2.71 -9.91
N ALA A 98 12.09 2.08 -8.88
CA ALA A 98 13.55 2.04 -8.68
C ALA A 98 14.28 1.35 -9.84
N ARG A 99 13.73 0.26 -10.40
CA ARG A 99 14.30 -0.43 -11.55
C ARG A 99 14.27 0.42 -12.82
N ARG A 100 13.33 1.36 -12.92
CA ARG A 100 13.28 2.36 -14.01
C ARG A 100 14.22 3.55 -13.79
N GLY A 101 14.99 3.55 -12.69
CA GLY A 101 16.00 4.55 -12.39
C GLY A 101 15.50 5.77 -11.61
N LEU A 102 14.29 5.74 -11.06
CA LEU A 102 13.79 6.82 -10.21
C LEU A 102 14.38 6.69 -8.80
N GLU A 103 14.72 7.82 -8.19
CA GLU A 103 15.02 7.90 -6.77
C GLU A 103 13.74 7.63 -5.98
N THR A 104 13.64 6.42 -5.43
CA THR A 104 12.36 5.90 -4.94
C THR A 104 12.30 5.90 -3.42
N THR A 105 11.28 6.55 -2.89
CA THR A 105 10.82 6.42 -1.50
C THR A 105 9.56 5.56 -1.46
N ALA A 106 9.42 4.72 -0.44
CA ALA A 106 8.26 3.87 -0.22
C ALA A 106 7.78 3.99 1.23
N ILE A 107 6.50 4.22 1.44
CA ILE A 107 5.94 4.34 2.80
C ILE A 107 4.71 3.48 3.01
N ASP A 108 4.53 3.02 4.24
CA ASP A 108 3.30 2.32 4.67
C ASP A 108 3.09 2.52 6.17
N VAL A 109 1.84 2.52 6.62
CA VAL A 109 1.46 2.52 8.03
C VAL A 109 1.65 1.15 8.68
N SER A 110 1.65 0.09 7.89
CA SER A 110 1.84 -1.29 8.33
C SER A 110 3.32 -1.64 8.45
N TRP A 111 3.77 -1.97 9.67
CA TRP A 111 5.13 -2.46 9.88
C TRP A 111 5.46 -3.69 9.01
N SER A 112 4.52 -4.62 8.83
CA SER A 112 4.74 -5.80 7.99
C SER A 112 4.90 -5.46 6.51
N ALA A 113 4.24 -4.42 6.02
CA ALA A 113 4.41 -3.90 4.67
C ALA A 113 5.80 -3.27 4.49
N VAL A 114 6.23 -2.41 5.43
CA VAL A 114 7.58 -1.82 5.43
C VAL A 114 8.66 -2.90 5.44
N ALA A 115 8.52 -3.92 6.30
CA ALA A 115 9.45 -5.04 6.35
C ALA A 115 9.45 -5.85 5.03
N ALA A 116 8.28 -6.08 4.43
CA ALA A 116 8.15 -6.76 3.15
C ALA A 116 8.80 -5.97 2.00
N THR A 117 8.56 -4.65 1.93
CA THR A 117 9.14 -3.77 0.92
C THR A 117 10.67 -3.73 1.02
N ARG A 118 11.23 -3.64 2.24
CA ARG A 118 12.70 -3.74 2.45
C ARG A 118 13.27 -5.07 1.99
N ALA A 119 12.59 -6.18 2.31
CA ALA A 119 13.01 -7.51 1.88
C ALA A 119 12.90 -7.68 0.34
N THR A 120 11.87 -7.09 -0.28
CA THR A 120 11.73 -7.05 -1.74
C THR A 120 12.84 -6.23 -2.38
N ALA A 121 13.15 -5.04 -1.87
CA ALA A 121 14.26 -4.21 -2.34
C ALA A 121 15.59 -4.98 -2.27
N GLN A 122 15.89 -5.60 -1.12
CA GLN A 122 17.10 -6.39 -0.90
C GLN A 122 17.18 -7.59 -1.87
N ALA A 123 16.08 -8.33 -2.05
CA ALA A 123 16.05 -9.50 -2.94
C ALA A 123 16.31 -9.18 -4.40
N ASN A 124 16.11 -7.92 -4.81
CA ASN A 124 16.30 -7.43 -6.17
C ASN A 124 17.51 -6.50 -6.34
N GLY A 125 18.28 -6.26 -5.28
CA GLY A 125 19.45 -5.35 -5.31
C GLY A 125 19.06 -3.90 -5.64
N LEU A 126 17.89 -3.45 -5.18
CA LEU A 126 17.35 -2.12 -5.45
C LEU A 126 17.59 -1.20 -4.24
N ASP A 127 17.95 0.04 -4.50
CA ASP A 127 18.02 1.10 -3.49
C ASP A 127 16.68 1.82 -3.40
N ILE A 128 16.00 1.65 -2.28
CA ILE A 128 14.68 2.22 -2.00
C ILE A 128 14.67 2.73 -0.56
N ASP A 129 14.37 4.01 -0.37
CA ASP A 129 14.18 4.59 0.96
C ASP A 129 12.82 4.16 1.54
N VAL A 130 12.81 3.12 2.37
CA VAL A 130 11.59 2.54 2.92
C VAL A 130 11.34 3.02 4.34
N ARG A 131 10.27 3.78 4.54
CA ARG A 131 9.91 4.39 5.83
C ARG A 131 8.58 3.87 6.37
N TRP A 132 8.50 3.73 7.68
CA TRP A 132 7.24 3.53 8.38
C TRP A 132 6.62 4.89 8.68
N ALA A 133 5.50 5.20 8.05
CA ALA A 133 4.84 6.51 8.16
C ALA A 133 3.32 6.39 8.01
N ASP A 134 2.61 7.26 8.73
CA ASP A 134 1.17 7.45 8.58
C ASP A 134 0.93 8.79 7.84
N GLY A 135 0.74 8.69 6.51
CA GLY A 135 0.58 9.85 5.64
C GLY A 135 1.90 10.55 5.29
N LEU A 136 1.80 11.77 4.79
CA LEU A 136 2.88 12.53 4.16
C LEU A 136 3.37 13.73 4.97
N SER A 137 2.88 13.92 6.19
CA SER A 137 3.21 15.08 7.03
C SER A 137 4.71 15.23 7.34
N GLY A 138 5.47 14.13 7.29
CA GLY A 138 6.93 14.14 7.49
C GLY A 138 7.77 14.55 6.28
N PHE A 139 7.14 14.81 5.13
CA PHE A 139 7.83 15.20 3.91
C PHE A 139 7.68 16.70 3.65
N PRO A 140 8.75 17.39 3.18
CA PRO A 140 8.67 18.78 2.75
C PRO A 140 7.71 18.94 1.55
N ASP A 141 7.23 20.17 1.35
CA ASP A 141 6.49 20.55 0.16
C ASP A 141 7.36 20.35 -1.10
N HIS A 142 6.75 19.97 -2.20
CA HIS A 142 7.43 19.85 -3.50
C HIS A 142 8.65 18.91 -3.49
N SER A 143 8.50 17.74 -2.85
CA SER A 143 9.56 16.73 -2.70
C SER A 143 9.62 15.72 -3.83
N PHE A 144 8.48 15.44 -4.48
CA PHE A 144 8.36 14.34 -5.44
C PHE A 144 7.90 14.80 -6.81
N ASP A 145 8.47 14.18 -7.85
CA ASP A 145 8.04 14.35 -9.24
C ASP A 145 6.88 13.42 -9.55
N VAL A 146 6.85 12.24 -8.92
CA VAL A 146 5.84 11.21 -9.13
C VAL A 146 5.37 10.61 -7.81
N ILE A 147 4.07 10.47 -7.65
CA ILE A 147 3.46 9.66 -6.58
C ILE A 147 2.64 8.54 -7.23
N THR A 148 2.81 7.33 -6.72
CA THR A 148 1.98 6.16 -7.07
C THR A 148 1.23 5.68 -5.84
N THR A 149 -0.01 5.22 -6.01
CA THR A 149 -0.76 4.66 -4.89
C THR A 149 -1.85 3.68 -5.35
N ASN A 150 -1.99 2.58 -4.61
CA ASN A 150 -3.13 1.67 -4.64
C ASN A 150 -3.68 1.55 -3.20
N PRO A 151 -4.35 2.58 -2.71
CA PRO A 151 -4.74 2.64 -1.30
C PRO A 151 -5.89 1.70 -0.98
N PRO A 152 -6.02 1.25 0.28
CA PRO A 152 -7.13 0.43 0.75
C PRO A 152 -8.40 1.28 0.85
N PHE A 153 -9.09 1.48 -0.26
CA PHE A 153 -10.39 2.14 -0.27
C PHE A 153 -11.46 1.17 0.24
N HIS A 154 -11.80 1.27 1.51
CA HIS A 154 -12.93 0.53 2.06
C HIS A 154 -14.24 1.18 1.65
N GLN A 155 -15.24 0.35 1.32
CA GLN A 155 -16.62 0.78 1.15
C GLN A 155 -17.17 1.16 2.53
N GLY A 156 -17.26 2.43 2.83
CA GLY A 156 -17.80 2.91 4.08
C GLY A 156 -18.44 4.28 3.97
N HIS A 157 -19.24 4.61 4.97
CA HIS A 157 -19.99 5.85 5.09
C HIS A 157 -19.07 7.09 5.02
N ALA A 158 -19.64 8.28 4.84
CA ALA A 158 -18.93 9.56 4.67
C ALA A 158 -17.77 9.83 5.68
N LYS A 159 -17.81 9.24 6.88
CA LYS A 159 -16.72 9.29 7.86
C LYS A 159 -15.45 8.51 7.48
N GLU A 160 -15.54 7.57 6.55
CA GLU A 160 -14.40 6.75 6.11
C GLU A 160 -13.69 7.35 4.88
N SER A 161 -14.28 8.39 4.28
CA SER A 161 -13.68 9.11 3.15
C SER A 161 -12.65 10.17 3.58
N GLU A 162 -12.72 10.66 4.81
CA GLU A 162 -11.85 11.75 5.31
C GLU A 162 -10.34 11.41 5.24
N PRO A 163 -9.88 10.21 5.63
CA PRO A 163 -8.46 9.86 5.48
C PRO A 163 -7.99 9.88 4.03
N THR A 164 -8.83 9.42 3.10
CA THR A 164 -8.51 9.43 1.66
C THR A 164 -8.43 10.85 1.11
N LEU A 165 -9.36 11.72 1.49
CA LEU A 165 -9.35 13.12 1.05
C LEU A 165 -8.11 13.85 1.57
N ARG A 166 -7.75 13.63 2.84
CA ARG A 166 -6.51 14.17 3.42
C ARG A 166 -5.27 13.65 2.69
N MET A 167 -5.25 12.37 2.33
CA MET A 167 -4.16 11.80 1.54
C MET A 167 -4.00 12.51 0.19
N PHE A 168 -5.10 12.89 -0.49
CA PHE A 168 -5.03 13.65 -1.74
C PHE A 168 -4.52 15.09 -1.52
N ASP A 169 -4.97 15.76 -0.45
CA ASP A 169 -4.49 17.11 -0.11
C ASP A 169 -2.97 17.08 0.21
N GLU A 170 -2.52 16.09 0.96
CA GLU A 170 -1.10 15.90 1.26
C GLU A 170 -0.29 15.53 0.01
N ALA A 171 -0.83 14.69 -0.88
CA ALA A 171 -0.18 14.35 -2.14
C ALA A 171 0.02 15.59 -3.02
N ALA A 172 -0.99 16.47 -3.10
CA ALA A 172 -0.87 17.75 -3.82
C ALA A 172 0.24 18.63 -3.23
N ARG A 173 0.36 18.67 -1.90
CA ARG A 173 1.38 19.47 -1.21
C ARG A 173 2.80 18.99 -1.49
N VAL A 174 3.04 17.68 -1.45
CA VAL A 174 4.40 17.12 -1.61
C VAL A 174 4.80 16.91 -3.06
N LEU A 175 3.87 16.96 -4.01
CA LEU A 175 4.19 16.97 -5.44
C LEU A 175 4.86 18.29 -5.83
N ARG A 176 5.86 18.22 -6.69
CA ARG A 176 6.42 19.39 -7.35
C ARG A 176 5.43 19.98 -8.36
N PRO A 177 5.53 21.28 -8.66
CA PRO A 177 4.81 21.85 -9.79
C PRO A 177 5.10 21.06 -11.07
N GLY A 178 4.04 20.60 -11.75
CA GLY A 178 4.18 19.69 -12.89
C GLY A 178 4.33 18.21 -12.52
N GLY A 179 4.27 17.87 -11.25
CA GLY A 179 4.35 16.49 -10.77
C GLY A 179 3.11 15.65 -11.09
N GLN A 180 3.25 14.35 -10.95
CA GLN A 180 2.29 13.34 -11.38
C GLN A 180 1.78 12.50 -10.21
N LEU A 181 0.46 12.27 -10.14
CA LEU A 181 -0.13 11.28 -9.25
C LEU A 181 -0.81 10.17 -10.07
N TRP A 182 -0.35 8.94 -9.90
CA TRP A 182 -0.94 7.73 -10.45
C TRP A 182 -1.70 7.01 -9.35
N CYS A 183 -3.02 6.95 -9.47
CA CYS A 183 -3.88 6.36 -8.46
C CYS A 183 -4.79 5.30 -9.07
N VAL A 184 -4.74 4.07 -8.55
CA VAL A 184 -5.67 3.00 -8.91
C VAL A 184 -6.65 2.75 -7.79
N PHE A 185 -7.93 2.58 -8.11
CA PHE A 185 -9.01 2.35 -7.15
C PHE A 185 -10.19 1.62 -7.78
N ASN A 186 -11.10 1.13 -6.95
CA ASN A 186 -12.29 0.43 -7.44
C ASN A 186 -13.18 1.33 -8.29
N SER A 187 -13.59 0.87 -9.47
CA SER A 187 -14.30 1.65 -10.51
C SER A 187 -15.60 2.31 -10.04
N HIS A 188 -16.25 1.81 -8.99
CA HIS A 188 -17.49 2.37 -8.44
C HIS A 188 -17.26 3.55 -7.48
N LEU A 189 -16.01 3.85 -7.11
CA LEU A 189 -15.67 4.93 -6.18
C LEU A 189 -15.52 6.28 -6.92
N PRO A 190 -16.00 7.39 -6.35
CA PRO A 190 -16.03 8.69 -7.03
C PRO A 190 -14.71 9.46 -6.96
N TRP A 191 -13.57 8.79 -6.73
CA TRP A 191 -12.29 9.45 -6.39
C TRP A 191 -11.71 10.29 -7.53
N ARG A 192 -12.03 10.00 -8.79
CA ARG A 192 -11.61 10.85 -9.92
C ARG A 192 -12.01 12.31 -9.73
N ARG A 193 -13.24 12.56 -9.22
CA ARG A 193 -13.73 13.93 -8.99
C ARG A 193 -12.97 14.61 -7.86
N GLU A 194 -12.69 13.87 -6.79
CA GLU A 194 -11.94 14.38 -5.64
C GLU A 194 -10.47 14.66 -6.01
N LEU A 195 -9.84 13.80 -6.79
CA LEU A 195 -8.50 14.02 -7.34
C LEU A 195 -8.45 15.29 -8.20
N ALA A 196 -9.44 15.48 -9.10
CA ALA A 196 -9.52 16.66 -9.93
C ALA A 196 -9.74 17.95 -9.14
N ALA A 197 -10.44 17.89 -8.01
CA ALA A 197 -10.73 19.05 -7.18
C ALA A 197 -9.57 19.42 -6.23
N ARG A 198 -8.76 18.44 -5.79
CA ARG A 198 -7.77 18.61 -4.72
C ARG A 198 -6.33 18.58 -5.19
N VAL A 199 -6.04 17.82 -6.24
CA VAL A 199 -4.67 17.63 -6.71
C VAL A 199 -4.44 18.38 -8.02
N GLY A 200 -5.26 18.13 -9.05
CA GLY A 200 -5.04 18.79 -10.33
C GLY A 200 -5.77 18.11 -11.49
N ARG A 201 -5.34 18.42 -12.70
CA ARG A 201 -5.99 17.93 -13.93
C ARG A 201 -5.94 16.40 -14.01
N THR A 202 -7.10 15.76 -13.82
CA THR A 202 -7.23 14.30 -13.72
C THR A 202 -7.90 13.69 -14.95
N ARG A 203 -7.28 12.65 -15.53
CA ARG A 203 -7.86 11.81 -16.59
C ARG A 203 -7.86 10.33 -16.20
N VAL A 204 -8.78 9.58 -16.77
CA VAL A 204 -8.76 8.11 -16.71
C VAL A 204 -7.78 7.62 -17.75
N VAL A 205 -6.84 6.78 -17.34
CA VAL A 205 -5.85 6.15 -18.21
C VAL A 205 -6.33 4.78 -18.67
N ALA A 206 -6.86 4.00 -17.73
CA ALA A 206 -7.43 2.68 -17.98
C ALA A 206 -8.55 2.40 -16.98
N GLN A 207 -9.49 1.56 -17.39
CA GLN A 207 -10.59 1.11 -16.54
C GLN A 207 -11.05 -0.27 -16.97
N ASP A 208 -11.35 -1.13 -16.01
CA ASP A 208 -12.05 -2.38 -16.21
C ASP A 208 -13.30 -2.44 -15.31
N ARG A 209 -13.89 -3.61 -15.17
CA ARG A 209 -15.09 -3.81 -14.34
C ARG A 209 -14.84 -3.48 -12.86
N ASN A 210 -13.65 -3.73 -12.36
CA ASN A 210 -13.30 -3.68 -10.94
C ASN A 210 -12.49 -2.44 -10.57
N TYR A 211 -11.58 -2.02 -11.46
CA TYR A 211 -10.59 -0.98 -11.18
C TYR A 211 -10.60 0.14 -12.20
N GLN A 212 -10.31 1.34 -11.73
CA GLN A 212 -10.05 2.53 -12.53
C GLN A 212 -8.66 3.06 -12.17
N LEU A 213 -7.83 3.29 -13.18
CA LEU A 213 -6.53 3.96 -13.07
C LEU A 213 -6.66 5.40 -13.54
N THR A 214 -6.26 6.33 -12.70
CA THR A 214 -6.19 7.74 -13.03
C THR A 214 -4.77 8.25 -13.05
N PHE A 215 -4.55 9.22 -13.91
CA PHE A 215 -3.37 10.08 -13.96
C PHE A 215 -3.82 11.50 -13.65
N THR A 216 -3.18 12.09 -12.65
CA THR A 216 -3.41 13.49 -12.26
C THR A 216 -2.11 14.27 -12.40
N HIS A 217 -2.18 15.43 -13.01
CA HIS A 217 -1.07 16.36 -13.19
C HIS A 217 -1.35 17.62 -12.36
N LEU A 218 -0.40 17.97 -11.49
CA LEU A 218 -0.46 19.15 -10.61
C LEU A 218 -0.26 20.45 -11.39
#